data_adc519a7b457e0ae0b16601ddda30ee9
#
_entry.id   adc519a7b457e0ae0b16601ddda30ee9
#
_cell.length_a   1.000
_cell.length_b   1.000
_cell.length_c   1.000
_cell.angle_alpha   90.00
_cell.angle_beta   90.00
_cell.angle_gamma   90.00
#
_symmetry.space_group_name_H-M   'P 1'
#
loop_
_entity.id
_entity.type
_entity.pdbx_description
1 polymer ?
#
loop_
_entity_poly.entity_id
_entity_poly.type
_entity_poly.pdbx_seq_one_letter_code
_entity_poly.pdbx_strand_id
1 'polypeptide(L)' 'MVLSSQPQPAPSPQLLNFLERRLGLSSNALKLGLRQAELEQAPLPVVLWSFGLLSLDQLQQVLDWQDAQE' A
#
# COMPACT_ATOMS: atom_id res chain seq x y z
N MET A 1 1.31 22.66 16.13
CA MET A 1 1.21 22.27 15.68
C MET A 1 1.06 21.72 14.75
N VAL A 2 1.26 21.40 14.20
CA VAL A 2 1.06 21.05 13.45
C VAL A 2 0.70 20.22 12.94
N LEU A 3 0.60 20.04 12.43
CA LEU A 3 0.26 19.53 11.94
C LEU A 3 -0.16 18.68 11.39
N SER A 4 -0.18 18.38 11.18
CA SER A 4 -1.04 17.27 11.11
C SER A 4 -1.68 16.98 9.77
N SER A 5 -1.72 17.84 8.90
CA SER A 5 -2.32 17.64 7.60
C SER A 5 -1.28 17.16 6.58
N GLN A 6 -0.26 16.50 7.03
CA GLN A 6 0.75 15.98 6.11
C GLN A 6 0.17 14.86 5.26
N PRO A 7 0.50 14.82 3.97
CA PRO A 7 0.06 13.70 3.15
C PRO A 7 0.71 12.40 3.59
N GLN A 8 0.11 11.29 3.21
CA GLN A 8 0.69 9.99 3.47
C GLN A 8 2.07 9.93 2.85
N PRO A 9 3.07 9.40 3.56
CA PRO A 9 4.38 9.24 2.95
C PRO A 9 4.31 8.25 1.79
N ALA A 10 5.17 8.44 0.83
CA ALA A 10 5.24 7.52 -0.30
C ALA A 10 5.57 6.11 0.21
N PRO A 11 5.00 5.07 -0.39
CA PRO A 11 5.34 3.71 0.01
C PRO A 11 6.82 3.44 -0.20
N SER A 12 7.42 2.67 0.70
CA SER A 12 8.82 2.34 0.59
C SER A 12 9.05 1.37 -0.56
N PRO A 13 10.26 1.35 -1.14
CA PRO A 13 10.58 0.35 -2.16
C PRO A 13 10.44 -1.07 -1.64
N GLN A 14 10.67 -1.27 -0.35
CA GLN A 14 10.52 -2.59 0.26
C GLN A 14 9.07 -3.04 0.22
N LEU A 15 8.14 -2.13 0.49
CA LEU A 15 6.73 -2.47 0.42
C LEU A 15 6.32 -2.84 -1.00
N LEU A 16 6.76 -2.04 -1.98
CA LEU A 16 6.43 -2.31 -3.37
C LEU A 16 6.98 -3.67 -3.80
N ASN A 17 8.19 -3.98 -3.39
CA ASN A 17 8.81 -5.25 -3.68
C ASN A 17 8.05 -6.41 -3.04
N PHE A 18 7.61 -6.22 -1.80
CA PHE A 18 6.83 -7.22 -1.09
C PHE A 18 5.52 -7.51 -1.82
N LEU A 19 4.82 -6.47 -2.22
CA LEU A 19 3.55 -6.61 -2.93
C LEU A 19 3.73 -7.34 -4.26
N GLU A 20 4.78 -6.99 -4.99
CA GLU A 20 5.01 -7.59 -6.29
C GLU A 20 5.46 -9.04 -6.18
N ARG A 21 6.41 -9.32 -5.31
CA ARG A 21 7.04 -10.63 -5.24
C ARG A 21 6.30 -11.62 -4.35
N ARG A 22 5.81 -11.16 -3.22
CA ARG A 22 5.17 -12.05 -2.27
C ARG A 22 3.69 -12.22 -2.56
N LEU A 23 3.03 -11.18 -3.02
CA LEU A 23 1.60 -11.22 -3.27
C LEU A 23 1.25 -11.28 -4.75
N GLY A 24 2.25 -11.16 -5.61
CA GLY A 24 2.04 -11.38 -7.04
C GLY A 24 1.34 -10.26 -7.78
N LEU A 25 1.39 -9.05 -7.26
CA LEU A 25 0.76 -7.92 -7.94
C LEU A 25 1.59 -7.50 -9.14
N SER A 26 0.91 -7.18 -10.24
CA SER A 26 1.58 -6.72 -11.44
C SER A 26 2.04 -5.28 -11.28
N SER A 27 3.01 -4.87 -12.11
CA SER A 27 3.48 -3.49 -12.12
C SER A 27 2.33 -2.53 -12.41
N ASN A 28 1.43 -2.91 -13.33
CA ASN A 28 0.30 -2.06 -13.67
C ASN A 28 -0.65 -1.88 -12.51
N ALA A 29 -0.90 -2.95 -11.77
CA ALA A 29 -1.77 -2.88 -10.60
C ALA A 29 -1.16 -1.97 -9.55
N LEU A 30 0.16 -2.08 -9.33
CA LEU A 30 0.85 -1.22 -8.37
C LEU A 30 0.81 0.24 -8.78
N LYS A 31 1.04 0.52 -10.06
CA LYS A 31 0.99 1.89 -10.55
C LYS A 31 -0.39 2.51 -10.36
N LEU A 32 -1.41 1.74 -10.69
CA LEU A 32 -2.78 2.20 -10.53
C LEU A 32 -3.08 2.50 -9.06
N GLY A 33 -2.69 1.57 -8.19
CA GLY A 33 -2.90 1.74 -6.76
C GLY A 33 -2.15 2.93 -6.20
N LEU A 34 -0.89 3.12 -6.62
CA LEU A 34 -0.07 4.24 -6.18
C LEU A 34 -0.71 5.57 -6.55
N ARG A 35 -1.18 5.66 -7.79
CA ARG A 35 -1.82 6.87 -8.25
C ARG A 35 -3.08 7.18 -7.44
N GLN A 36 -3.90 6.17 -7.21
CA GLN A 36 -5.13 6.37 -6.47
C GLN A 36 -4.85 6.68 -5.01
N ALA A 37 -3.86 6.02 -4.42
CA ALA A 37 -3.48 6.29 -3.03
C ALA A 37 -3.04 7.74 -2.86
N GLU A 38 -2.30 8.26 -3.82
CA GLU A 38 -1.85 9.64 -3.80
C GLU A 38 -3.02 10.59 -3.89
N LEU A 39 -3.97 10.30 -4.79
CA LEU A 39 -5.15 11.15 -4.97
C LEU A 39 -6.03 11.15 -3.72
N GLU A 40 -6.17 10.02 -3.07
CA GLU A 40 -7.05 9.90 -1.91
C GLU A 40 -6.34 10.16 -0.59
N GLN A 41 -5.03 10.34 -0.61
CA GLN A 41 -4.25 10.49 0.61
C GLN A 41 -4.46 9.29 1.54
N ALA A 42 -4.50 8.10 0.96
CA ALA A 42 -4.78 6.86 1.68
C ALA A 42 -3.61 5.90 1.58
N PRO A 43 -3.44 5.00 2.56
CA PRO A 43 -2.37 4.00 2.49
C PRO A 43 -2.56 3.07 1.28
N LEU A 44 -1.46 2.76 0.61
CA LEU A 44 -1.50 1.93 -0.58
C LEU A 44 -2.16 0.57 -0.35
N PRO A 45 -1.85 -0.17 0.73
CA PRO A 45 -2.49 -1.48 0.90
C PRO A 45 -4.00 -1.40 0.99
N VAL A 46 -4.52 -0.39 1.66
CA VAL A 46 -5.97 -0.22 1.80
C VAL A 46 -6.60 0.09 0.45
N VAL A 47 -5.93 0.92 -0.36
CA VAL A 47 -6.42 1.25 -1.70
C VAL A 47 -6.45 0.00 -2.57
N LEU A 48 -5.40 -0.80 -2.52
CA LEU A 48 -5.33 -2.03 -3.31
C LEU A 48 -6.45 -2.99 -2.90
N TRP A 49 -6.70 -3.08 -1.60
CA TRP A 49 -7.79 -3.91 -1.10
C TRP A 49 -9.15 -3.40 -1.60
N SER A 50 -9.36 -2.10 -1.56
CA SER A 50 -10.64 -1.52 -1.96
C SER A 50 -10.92 -1.73 -3.44
N PHE A 51 -9.89 -1.90 -4.26
CA PHE A 51 -10.03 -2.16 -5.68
C PHE A 51 -10.15 -3.67 -5.99
N GLY A 52 -10.08 -4.50 -4.96
CA GLY A 52 -10.13 -5.94 -5.16
C GLY A 52 -8.81 -6.54 -5.63
N LEU A 53 -7.73 -5.77 -5.56
CA LEU A 53 -6.41 -6.26 -5.96
C LEU A 53 -5.73 -7.04 -4.84
N LEU A 54 -6.17 -6.85 -3.61
CA LEU A 54 -5.74 -7.63 -2.46
C LEU A 54 -6.97 -8.23 -1.79
N SER A 55 -6.85 -9.47 -1.35
CA SER A 55 -7.86 -10.06 -0.49
C SER A 55 -7.67 -9.53 0.94
N LEU A 56 -8.64 -9.78 1.79
CA LEU A 56 -8.51 -9.36 3.19
C LEU A 56 -7.33 -10.06 3.87
N ASP A 57 -7.12 -11.33 3.57
CA ASP A 57 -5.99 -12.07 4.11
C ASP A 57 -4.66 -11.46 3.66
N GLN A 58 -4.59 -11.06 2.40
CA GLN A 58 -3.39 -10.43 1.87
C GLN A 58 -3.16 -9.07 2.49
N LEU A 59 -4.22 -8.31 2.68
CA LEU A 59 -4.12 -7.03 3.35
C LEU A 59 -3.56 -7.22 4.75
N GLN A 60 -4.05 -8.23 5.46
CA GLN A 60 -3.56 -8.52 6.81
C GLN A 60 -2.07 -8.87 6.80
N GLN A 61 -1.64 -9.63 5.81
CA GLN A 61 -0.22 -9.97 5.66
C GLN A 61 0.64 -8.73 5.48
N VAL A 62 0.16 -7.79 4.67
CA VAL A 62 0.89 -6.55 4.42
C VAL A 62 0.99 -5.74 5.70
N LEU A 63 -0.10 -5.62 6.44
CA LEU A 63 -0.11 -4.84 7.68
C LEU A 63 0.82 -5.47 8.71
N ASP A 64 0.81 -6.79 8.83
CA ASP A 64 1.70 -7.50 9.74
C ASP A 64 3.15 -7.29 9.34
N TRP A 65 3.42 -7.35 8.04
CA TRP A 65 4.77 -7.14 7.55
C TRP A 65 5.26 -5.71 7.86
N GLN A 66 4.39 -4.73 7.67
CA GLN A 66 4.74 -3.33 7.96
C GLN A 66 5.02 -3.12 9.43
N ASP A 67 4.23 -3.75 10.29
CA ASP A 67 4.46 -3.66 11.73
C ASP A 67 5.82 -4.24 12.10
N ALA A 68 6.22 -5.31 11.44
CA ALA A 68 7.50 -5.96 11.72
C ALA A 68 8.69 -5.12 11.25
N GLN A 69 8.46 -4.17 10.35
CA GLN A 69 9.54 -3.31 9.85
C GLN A 69 9.86 -2.15 10.78
N GLU A 70 9.02 -1.91 11.77
CA GLU A 70 9.28 -0.86 12.74
C GLU A 70 10.13 -1.36 13.91
#